data_900f1a549fdfa3de1c55ad225980fcb1
#
_entry.id   900f1a549fdfa3de1c55ad225980fcb1
#
_cell.length_a   1.000
_cell.length_b   1.000
_cell.length_c   1.000
_cell.angle_alpha   90.00
_cell.angle_beta   90.00
_cell.angle_gamma   90.00
#
_symmetry.space_group_name_H-M   'P 1'
#
loop_
_entity.id
_entity.type
_entity.pdbx_description
1 polymer ?
#
loop_
_entity_poly.entity_id
_entity_poly.type
_entity_poly.pdbx_seq_one_letter_code
_entity_poly.pdbx_strand_id
1 'polypeptide(L)'
;MEITGFKPSIITSDAQSAIALFEALGFERSHTKTGINDKDITSVNMKYTSEDGKVFRVSITQAPVPRDITSISMNVRDFDEAYKLLEEKGFTNAQGGKITDTGSSKATMMVSPSGYSINLSEHIRKCKGE
;
A
#
# COMPACT_ATOMS: atom_id res chain seq x y z
N MET A 1 10.84 -7.08 -14.24
CA MET A 1 9.85 -6.72 -13.23
C MET A 1 8.88 -5.67 -13.79
N GLU A 2 7.62 -5.86 -13.54
CA GLU A 2 6.61 -4.94 -14.04
C GLU A 2 5.82 -4.37 -12.88
N ILE A 3 5.59 -3.06 -12.88
CA ILE A 3 4.77 -2.41 -11.87
C ILE A 3 3.32 -2.52 -12.31
N THR A 4 2.49 -3.13 -11.47
CA THR A 4 1.08 -3.36 -11.79
C THR A 4 0.13 -2.47 -11.00
N GLY A 5 0.65 -1.71 -10.02
CA GLY A 5 -0.13 -0.77 -9.26
C GLY A 5 0.78 0.23 -8.57
N PHE A 6 0.32 1.47 -8.45
CA PHE A 6 1.14 2.54 -7.88
C PHE A 6 0.21 3.63 -7.37
N LYS A 7 0.27 3.90 -6.06
CA LYS A 7 -0.59 4.90 -5.47
C LYS A 7 -0.03 5.41 -4.15
N PRO A 8 -0.38 6.64 -3.74
CA PRO A 8 -0.01 7.11 -2.41
C PRO A 8 -0.77 6.33 -1.35
N SER A 9 -0.13 6.18 -0.20
CA SER A 9 -0.69 5.45 0.92
C SER A 9 -0.49 6.27 2.18
N ILE A 10 -1.56 6.40 2.98
CA ILE A 10 -1.52 7.14 4.23
C ILE A 10 -1.79 6.16 5.36
N ILE A 11 -0.88 6.11 6.33
CA ILE A 11 -1.03 5.29 7.53
C ILE A 11 -1.23 6.25 8.69
N THR A 12 -2.37 6.12 9.37
CA THR A 12 -2.76 7.10 10.37
C THR A 12 -3.53 6.42 11.49
N SER A 13 -3.47 7.02 12.67
CA SER A 13 -4.29 6.56 13.81
C SER A 13 -5.71 7.11 13.74
N ASP A 14 -6.01 7.95 12.75
CA ASP A 14 -7.35 8.53 12.58
C ASP A 14 -7.75 8.42 11.11
N ALA A 15 -7.99 7.20 10.68
CA ALA A 15 -8.35 6.94 9.28
C ALA A 15 -9.69 7.56 8.92
N GLN A 16 -10.61 7.68 9.88
CA GLN A 16 -11.91 8.25 9.59
C GLN A 16 -11.83 9.70 9.11
N SER A 17 -10.96 10.50 9.73
CA SER A 17 -10.78 11.88 9.29
C SER A 17 -10.17 11.94 7.89
N ALA A 18 -9.21 11.05 7.61
CA ALA A 18 -8.59 11.01 6.29
C ALA A 18 -9.60 10.57 5.22
N ILE A 19 -10.40 9.54 5.54
CA ILE A 19 -11.43 9.08 4.61
C ILE A 19 -12.44 10.18 4.33
N ALA A 20 -12.87 10.88 5.39
CA ALA A 20 -13.84 11.95 5.22
C ALA A 20 -13.28 13.07 4.34
N LEU A 21 -12.00 13.38 4.47
CA LEU A 21 -11.37 14.39 3.62
C LEU A 21 -11.42 13.96 2.15
N PHE A 22 -11.01 12.73 1.86
CA PHE A 22 -10.98 12.30 0.47
C PHE A 22 -12.38 12.13 -0.10
N GLU A 23 -13.36 11.75 0.72
CA GLU A 23 -14.75 11.72 0.25
C GLU A 23 -15.23 13.13 -0.09
N ALA A 24 -14.85 14.12 0.71
CA ALA A 24 -15.20 15.52 0.41
C ALA A 24 -14.54 16.00 -0.87
N LEU A 25 -13.40 15.45 -1.24
CA LEU A 25 -12.71 15.78 -2.48
C LEU A 25 -13.30 15.06 -3.69
N GLY A 26 -14.19 14.11 -3.47
CA GLY A 26 -14.84 13.39 -4.56
C GLY A 26 -14.39 11.95 -4.73
N PHE A 27 -13.54 11.46 -3.86
CA PHE A 27 -13.11 10.06 -3.90
C PHE A 27 -14.22 9.15 -3.37
N GLU A 28 -14.27 7.93 -3.90
CA GLU A 28 -15.20 6.90 -3.45
C GLU A 28 -14.43 5.71 -2.93
N ARG A 29 -14.98 5.03 -1.95
CA ARG A 29 -14.36 3.81 -1.44
C ARG A 29 -14.49 2.73 -2.49
N SER A 30 -13.38 2.09 -2.82
CA SER A 30 -13.39 1.01 -3.82
C SER A 30 -13.11 -0.35 -3.20
N HIS A 31 -12.48 -0.39 -2.02
CA HIS A 31 -12.15 -1.66 -1.38
C HIS A 31 -11.76 -1.40 0.06
N THR A 32 -12.22 -2.28 0.97
CA THR A 32 -11.91 -2.17 2.39
C THR A 32 -11.40 -3.51 2.90
N LYS A 33 -10.30 -3.49 3.65
CA LYS A 33 -9.75 -4.66 4.31
C LYS A 33 -9.67 -4.42 5.80
N THR A 34 -10.00 -5.44 6.58
CA THR A 34 -9.91 -5.40 8.03
C THR A 34 -9.20 -6.66 8.52
N GLY A 35 -8.67 -6.58 9.74
CA GLY A 35 -8.09 -7.75 10.39
C GLY A 35 -6.80 -8.25 9.78
N ILE A 36 -6.03 -7.38 9.18
CA ILE A 36 -4.74 -7.76 8.58
C ILE A 36 -3.76 -8.15 9.70
N ASN A 37 -3.17 -9.35 9.57
CA ASN A 37 -2.18 -9.85 10.53
C ASN A 37 -2.71 -9.92 11.95
N ASP A 38 -3.96 -10.28 12.10
CA ASP A 38 -4.62 -10.45 13.41
C ASP A 38 -4.59 -9.19 14.25
N LYS A 39 -4.47 -8.03 13.62
CA LYS A 39 -4.56 -6.75 14.27
C LYS A 39 -5.76 -6.01 13.72
N ASP A 40 -6.29 -5.11 14.49
CA ASP A 40 -7.46 -4.36 14.06
C ASP A 40 -7.04 -3.26 13.07
N ILE A 41 -6.30 -3.66 12.04
CA ILE A 41 -5.87 -2.74 11.00
C ILE A 41 -6.91 -2.76 9.90
N THR A 42 -7.43 -1.60 9.58
CA THR A 42 -8.39 -1.43 8.50
C THR A 42 -7.71 -0.66 7.37
N SER A 43 -7.81 -1.18 6.18
CA SER A 43 -7.25 -0.53 5.00
C SER A 43 -8.37 -0.26 4.01
N VAL A 44 -8.46 0.99 3.56
CA VAL A 44 -9.48 1.43 2.63
C VAL A 44 -8.82 1.97 1.39
N ASN A 45 -9.18 1.43 0.24
CA ASN A 45 -8.76 1.97 -1.04
C ASN A 45 -9.84 2.91 -1.55
N MET A 46 -9.43 4.08 -2.04
CA MET A 46 -10.36 5.07 -2.55
C MET A 46 -9.93 5.48 -3.95
N LYS A 47 -10.89 5.84 -4.78
CA LYS A 47 -10.60 6.26 -6.13
C LYS A 47 -11.42 7.47 -6.51
N TYR A 48 -10.85 8.28 -7.35
CA TYR A 48 -11.49 9.45 -7.94
C TYR A 48 -11.43 9.29 -9.45
N THR A 49 -12.57 9.48 -10.12
CA THR A 49 -12.62 9.44 -11.58
C THR A 49 -12.90 10.85 -12.06
N SER A 50 -11.98 11.41 -12.84
CA SER A 50 -12.12 12.77 -13.35
C SER A 50 -13.11 12.79 -14.52
N GLU A 51 -13.50 14.02 -14.92
CA GLU A 51 -14.47 14.17 -16.00
C GLU A 51 -13.98 13.58 -17.32
N ASP A 52 -12.67 13.57 -17.54
CA ASP A 52 -12.12 13.02 -18.76
C ASP A 52 -11.76 11.54 -18.61
N GLY A 53 -12.23 10.88 -17.54
CA GLY A 53 -12.07 9.44 -17.40
C GLY A 53 -10.80 8.97 -16.72
N LYS A 54 -9.95 9.88 -16.24
CA LYS A 54 -8.73 9.48 -15.53
C LYS A 54 -9.06 9.04 -14.12
N VAL A 55 -8.36 8.03 -13.64
CA VAL A 55 -8.60 7.46 -12.32
C VAL A 55 -7.38 7.69 -11.45
N PHE A 56 -7.62 8.26 -10.28
CA PHE A 56 -6.58 8.47 -9.27
C PHE A 56 -6.96 7.68 -8.01
N ARG A 57 -5.96 7.12 -7.34
CA ARG A 57 -6.21 6.24 -6.20
C ARG A 57 -5.38 6.66 -5.01
N VAL A 58 -5.90 6.37 -3.82
CA VAL A 58 -5.18 6.54 -2.56
C VAL A 58 -5.58 5.40 -1.64
N SER A 59 -4.65 4.97 -0.80
CA SER A 59 -4.90 3.95 0.21
C SER A 59 -4.79 4.59 1.59
N ILE A 60 -5.73 4.29 2.48
CA ILE A 60 -5.72 4.82 3.84
C ILE A 60 -5.78 3.63 4.80
N THR A 61 -4.80 3.55 5.71
CA THR A 61 -4.69 2.45 6.64
C THR A 61 -4.76 2.99 8.07
N GLN A 62 -5.66 2.40 8.86
CA GLN A 62 -5.77 2.70 10.29
C GLN A 62 -4.74 1.85 11.03
N ALA A 63 -3.86 2.49 11.77
CA ALA A 63 -2.86 1.78 12.56
C ALA A 63 -2.44 2.64 13.74
N PRO A 64 -1.99 2.00 14.85
CA PRO A 64 -1.59 2.76 16.03
C PRO A 64 -0.19 3.36 15.87
N VAL A 65 -0.11 4.43 15.09
CA VAL A 65 1.16 5.10 14.81
C VAL A 65 1.22 6.42 15.57
N PRO A 66 2.40 6.85 16.05
CA PRO A 66 2.52 8.09 16.81
C PRO A 66 2.33 9.34 15.95
N ARG A 67 2.50 9.21 14.66
CA ARG A 67 2.25 10.29 13.70
C ARG A 67 1.92 9.67 12.37
N ASP A 68 1.27 10.44 11.52
CA ASP A 68 0.88 9.95 10.20
C ASP A 68 2.11 9.66 9.37
N ILE A 69 2.03 8.56 8.61
CA ILE A 69 3.08 8.13 7.71
C ILE A 69 2.53 8.16 6.30
N THR A 70 3.27 8.82 5.41
CA THR A 70 2.92 8.82 3.99
C THR A 70 3.88 7.89 3.28
N SER A 71 3.35 7.00 2.47
CA SER A 71 4.12 5.97 1.80
C SER A 71 3.62 5.85 0.37
N ILE A 72 4.36 5.11 -0.45
CA ILE A 72 3.94 4.77 -1.80
C ILE A 72 3.62 3.30 -1.83
N SER A 73 2.39 2.95 -2.23
CA SER A 73 2.03 1.55 -2.43
C SER A 73 2.38 1.16 -3.86
N MET A 74 3.20 0.12 -4.01
CA MET A 74 3.65 -0.32 -5.32
C MET A 74 3.47 -1.83 -5.43
N ASN A 75 2.61 -2.24 -6.35
CA ASN A 75 2.43 -3.65 -6.71
C ASN A 75 3.33 -3.99 -7.88
N VAL A 76 3.99 -5.14 -7.81
CA VAL A 76 4.88 -5.58 -8.86
C VAL A 76 4.58 -7.03 -9.21
N ARG A 77 5.06 -7.47 -10.37
CA ARG A 77 4.89 -8.85 -10.78
C ARG A 77 5.91 -9.78 -10.15
N ASP A 78 7.11 -9.28 -9.86
CA ASP A 78 8.18 -10.10 -9.31
C ASP A 78 8.68 -9.41 -8.05
N PHE A 79 8.15 -9.85 -6.93
CA PHE A 79 8.49 -9.27 -5.63
C PHE A 79 9.98 -9.37 -5.34
N ASP A 80 10.55 -10.56 -5.58
CA ASP A 80 11.95 -10.78 -5.20
C ASP A 80 12.89 -9.89 -6.02
N GLU A 81 12.60 -9.72 -7.29
CA GLU A 81 13.41 -8.85 -8.15
C GLU A 81 13.32 -7.40 -7.69
N ALA A 82 12.11 -6.94 -7.39
CA ALA A 82 11.91 -5.58 -6.95
C ALA A 82 12.57 -5.33 -5.59
N TYR A 83 12.43 -6.29 -4.68
CA TYR A 83 13.04 -6.20 -3.35
C TYR A 83 14.55 -6.05 -3.47
N LYS A 84 15.16 -6.89 -4.29
CA LYS A 84 16.59 -6.85 -4.49
C LYS A 84 17.07 -5.54 -5.10
N LEU A 85 16.31 -5.05 -6.08
CA LEU A 85 16.63 -3.77 -6.69
C LEU A 85 16.60 -2.64 -5.66
N LEU A 86 15.58 -2.62 -4.81
CA LEU A 86 15.48 -1.60 -3.78
C LEU A 86 16.64 -1.70 -2.80
N GLU A 87 17.03 -2.91 -2.40
CA GLU A 87 18.19 -3.08 -1.53
C GLU A 87 19.46 -2.55 -2.18
N GLU A 88 19.63 -2.79 -3.47
CA GLU A 88 20.79 -2.30 -4.19
C GLU A 88 20.83 -0.77 -4.22
N LYS A 89 19.68 -0.14 -4.13
CA LYS A 89 19.58 1.32 -4.12
C LYS A 89 19.62 1.91 -2.71
N GLY A 90 19.89 1.08 -1.70
CA GLY A 90 20.05 1.55 -0.35
C GLY A 90 18.82 1.49 0.53
N PHE A 91 17.72 0.94 0.03
CA PHE A 91 16.52 0.76 0.85
C PHE A 91 16.73 -0.36 1.86
N THR A 92 16.10 -0.23 3.01
CA THR A 92 16.13 -1.26 4.04
C THR A 92 14.71 -1.68 4.39
N ASN A 93 14.57 -2.92 4.84
CA ASN A 93 13.27 -3.44 5.25
C ASN A 93 12.92 -2.86 6.63
N ALA A 94 11.81 -2.13 6.70
CA ALA A 94 11.39 -1.44 7.91
C ALA A 94 10.97 -2.41 9.03
N GLN A 95 10.76 -3.68 8.70
CA GLN A 95 10.27 -4.67 9.65
C GLN A 95 11.34 -5.71 10.01
N GLY A 96 12.61 -5.33 9.90
CA GLY A 96 13.71 -6.20 10.30
C GLY A 96 13.91 -7.41 9.41
N GLY A 97 13.55 -7.31 8.14
CA GLY A 97 13.68 -8.40 7.20
C GLY A 97 12.42 -9.22 7.04
N LYS A 98 11.36 -8.91 7.76
CA LYS A 98 10.12 -9.64 7.66
C LYS A 98 9.37 -9.33 6.38
N ILE A 99 8.79 -10.36 5.79
CA ILE A 99 7.94 -10.23 4.62
C ILE A 99 6.63 -10.92 4.95
N THR A 100 5.53 -10.17 4.82
CA THR A 100 4.21 -10.76 5.03
C THR A 100 3.85 -11.59 3.81
N ASP A 101 3.62 -12.88 4.01
CA ASP A 101 3.30 -13.79 2.93
C ASP A 101 2.02 -14.52 3.30
N THR A 102 0.93 -14.23 2.60
CA THR A 102 -0.37 -14.82 2.88
C THR A 102 -0.70 -15.98 1.97
N GLY A 103 0.23 -16.37 1.10
CA GLY A 103 0.00 -17.39 0.08
C GLY A 103 -0.59 -16.82 -1.19
N SER A 104 -1.35 -15.73 -1.10
CA SER A 104 -1.90 -15.07 -2.27
C SER A 104 -1.26 -13.70 -2.50
N SER A 105 -0.43 -13.25 -1.57
CA SER A 105 0.30 -12.00 -1.74
C SER A 105 1.53 -11.99 -0.85
N LYS A 106 2.51 -11.21 -1.26
CA LYS A 106 3.68 -10.90 -0.46
C LYS A 106 3.74 -9.39 -0.30
N ALA A 107 4.16 -8.93 0.86
CA ALA A 107 4.25 -7.49 1.11
C ALA A 107 5.26 -7.19 2.20
N THR A 108 5.94 -6.06 2.05
CA THR A 108 6.78 -5.52 3.11
C THR A 108 6.94 -4.03 2.90
N MET A 109 7.39 -3.33 3.93
CA MET A 109 7.65 -1.90 3.83
C MET A 109 9.15 -1.67 3.72
N MET A 110 9.56 -0.96 2.70
CA MET A 110 10.96 -0.60 2.46
C MET A 110 11.14 0.89 2.71
N VAL A 111 12.24 1.24 3.36
CA VAL A 111 12.54 2.63 3.70
C VAL A 111 13.78 3.07 2.91
N SER A 112 13.67 4.22 2.27
CA SER A 112 14.78 4.77 1.48
C SER A 112 15.89 5.31 2.39
N PRO A 113 17.09 5.52 1.83
CA PRO A 113 18.17 6.14 2.61
C PRO A 113 17.80 7.50 3.18
N SER A 114 16.88 8.23 2.54
CA SER A 114 16.50 9.57 3.00
C SER A 114 15.24 9.55 3.86
N GLY A 115 14.56 8.39 3.99
CA GLY A 115 13.49 8.26 4.96
C GLY A 115 12.07 8.05 4.43
N TYR A 116 11.82 8.21 3.13
CA TYR A 116 10.49 7.91 2.64
C TYR A 116 10.33 6.39 2.48
N SER A 117 9.10 5.91 2.42
CA SER A 117 8.85 4.48 2.40
C SER A 117 8.05 4.06 1.18
N ILE A 118 8.29 2.81 0.76
CA ILE A 118 7.53 2.16 -0.28
C ILE A 118 6.95 0.88 0.30
N ASN A 119 5.63 0.74 0.21
CA ASN A 119 4.95 -0.49 0.58
C ASN A 119 4.95 -1.38 -0.65
N LEU A 120 5.92 -2.30 -0.68
CA LEU A 120 6.13 -3.18 -1.84
C LEU A 120 5.29 -4.43 -1.69
N SER A 121 4.55 -4.78 -2.73
CA SER A 121 3.69 -5.95 -2.68
C SER A 121 3.58 -6.63 -4.04
N GLU A 122 3.21 -7.90 -3.99
CA GLU A 122 2.93 -8.69 -5.17
C GLU A 122 1.69 -9.53 -4.87
N HIS A 123 0.68 -9.44 -5.74
CA HIS A 123 -0.47 -10.32 -5.68
C HIS A 123 -0.15 -11.57 -6.50
N ILE A 124 -0.15 -12.72 -5.85
CA ILE A 124 0.06 -13.99 -6.53
C ILE A 124 -1.31 -14.51 -6.91
N ARG A 125 -1.75 -14.23 -8.15
CA ARG A 125 -3.04 -14.66 -8.61
C ARG A 125 -2.99 -16.05 -9.17
N LYS A 126 -3.99 -16.78 -8.84
CA LYS A 126 -4.15 -18.06 -9.51
C LYS A 126 -5.02 -17.88 -10.71
N CYS A 127 -5.37 -17.81 -11.05
CA CYS A 127 -6.18 -17.61 -11.74
C CYS A 127 -7.02 -17.48 -12.05
N LYS A 128 -7.45 -17.38 -11.98
CA LYS A 128 -8.14 -17.05 -12.23
C LYS A 128 -8.26 -16.94 -12.57
N GLY A 129 -8.14 -17.40 -12.55
CA GLY A 129 -8.10 -17.14 -12.57
C GLY A 129 -7.88 -17.20 -12.33
N GLU A 130 -7.65 -17.49 -12.22
CA GLU A 130 -7.39 -17.34 -11.91
C GLU A 130 -7.33 -17.37 -11.66
#